data_570b5da2be739b900c7d7a2495e493ea
#
_entry.id   570b5da2be739b900c7d7a2495e493ea
#
_cell.length_a   1.000
_cell.length_b   1.000
_cell.length_c   1.000
_cell.angle_alpha   90.00
_cell.angle_beta   90.00
_cell.angle_gamma   90.00
#
_symmetry.space_group_name_H-M   'P 1'
#
loop_
_entity.id
_entity.type
_entity.pdbx_description
1 polymer ?
#
loop_
_entity_poly.entity_id
_entity_poly.type
_entity_poly.pdbx_seq_one_letter_code
_entity_poly.pdbx_strand_id
1 'polypeptide(L)'
;MSKENPSDARRVERALHQFDDLARLKQWPAKRNIQTLALWALWATLPAGRSLKEQEVNELFNKEHLFNDPATLRRTMISCELLSRRNDGSDYRRIEKEPPADAKALIGALEKRRRTRSEDALEHNDA
;
A
#
# COMPACT_ATOMS: atom_id res chain seq x y z
N MET A 1 0.33 -6.43 -26.98
CA MET A 1 -0.64 -5.39 -27.15
C MET A 1 -1.01 -4.79 -25.84
N SER A 2 -0.50 -3.64 -25.62
CA SER A 2 -0.88 -2.92 -24.42
C SER A 2 -2.34 -2.53 -24.53
N LYS A 3 -3.07 -2.87 -23.53
CA LYS A 3 -4.48 -2.56 -23.50
C LYS A 3 -4.80 -1.77 -22.29
N GLU A 4 -3.99 -0.74 -22.04
CA GLU A 4 -4.36 0.15 -20.99
C GLU A 4 -5.66 0.81 -21.37
N ASN A 5 -6.69 0.44 -20.67
CA ASN A 5 -7.99 1.07 -20.76
C ASN A 5 -7.84 2.51 -20.24
N PRO A 6 -8.33 3.52 -20.95
CA PRO A 6 -8.29 4.89 -20.43
C PRO A 6 -8.90 5.04 -19.04
N SER A 7 -9.91 4.23 -18.70
CA SER A 7 -10.49 4.24 -17.36
C SER A 7 -9.51 3.76 -16.31
N ASP A 8 -8.68 2.76 -16.64
CA ASP A 8 -7.66 2.26 -15.73
C ASP A 8 -6.59 3.32 -15.47
N ALA A 9 -6.15 4.01 -16.52
CA ALA A 9 -5.16 5.07 -16.38
C ALA A 9 -5.69 6.21 -15.49
N ARG A 10 -6.95 6.57 -15.63
CA ARG A 10 -7.57 7.60 -14.78
C ARG A 10 -7.65 7.17 -13.33
N ARG A 11 -7.99 5.90 -13.08
CA ARG A 11 -8.05 5.38 -11.71
C ARG A 11 -6.69 5.39 -11.06
N VAL A 12 -5.65 5.00 -11.79
CA VAL A 12 -4.28 5.03 -11.29
C VAL A 12 -3.89 6.46 -10.94
N GLU A 13 -4.18 7.41 -11.82
CA GLU A 13 -3.87 8.81 -11.58
C GLU A 13 -4.59 9.35 -10.35
N ARG A 14 -5.87 9.04 -10.21
CA ARG A 14 -6.65 9.44 -9.03
C ARG A 14 -6.08 8.82 -7.75
N ALA A 15 -5.68 7.55 -7.83
CA ALA A 15 -5.07 6.88 -6.69
C ALA A 15 -3.75 7.54 -6.32
N LEU A 16 -2.92 7.87 -7.31
CA LEU A 16 -1.64 8.56 -7.07
C LEU A 16 -1.83 9.89 -6.35
N HIS A 17 -2.91 10.60 -6.65
CA HIS A 17 -3.21 11.86 -5.97
C HIS A 17 -3.56 11.69 -4.50
N GLN A 18 -3.90 10.47 -4.07
CA GLN A 18 -4.18 10.19 -2.67
C GLN A 18 -2.89 9.99 -1.85
N PHE A 19 -1.75 9.91 -2.53
CA PHE A 19 -0.45 9.70 -1.89
C PHE A 19 0.39 10.97 -1.99
N ASP A 20 1.22 11.20 -0.98
CA ASP A 20 2.14 12.33 -1.01
C ASP A 20 3.40 12.00 -1.82
N ASP A 21 4.32 12.96 -1.91
CA ASP A 21 5.56 12.81 -2.68
C ASP A 21 6.48 11.72 -2.11
N LEU A 22 6.26 11.32 -0.86
CA LEU A 22 7.02 10.27 -0.19
C LEU A 22 6.29 8.93 -0.23
N ALA A 23 5.25 8.83 -1.06
CA ALA A 23 4.44 7.61 -1.25
C ALA A 23 3.62 7.21 -0.03
N ARG A 24 3.23 8.17 0.81
CA ARG A 24 2.37 7.90 1.97
C ARG A 24 0.92 8.27 1.64
N LEU A 25 -0.01 7.41 2.02
CA LEU A 25 -1.44 7.65 1.78
C LEU A 25 -1.92 8.78 2.69
N LYS A 26 -2.40 9.87 2.08
CA LYS A 26 -2.76 11.10 2.80
C LYS A 26 -4.07 10.99 3.56
N GLN A 27 -5.03 10.25 2.99
CA GLN A 27 -6.35 10.09 3.56
C GLN A 27 -6.98 8.82 3.00
N TRP A 28 -8.00 8.31 3.69
CA TRP A 28 -8.75 7.16 3.19
C TRP A 28 -9.61 7.63 2.02
N PRO A 29 -9.45 7.03 0.82
CA PRO A 29 -10.19 7.51 -0.35
C PRO A 29 -11.70 7.29 -0.20
N ALA A 30 -12.48 8.22 -0.76
CA ALA A 30 -13.93 8.15 -0.68
C ALA A 30 -14.52 7.07 -1.59
N LYS A 31 -13.92 6.85 -2.76
CA LYS A 31 -14.44 5.90 -3.74
C LYS A 31 -13.86 4.50 -3.52
N ARG A 32 -14.73 3.49 -3.57
CA ARG A 32 -14.32 2.12 -3.31
C ARG A 32 -13.24 1.62 -4.27
N ASN A 33 -13.33 1.94 -5.56
CA ASN A 33 -12.33 1.49 -6.52
C ASN A 33 -10.95 2.10 -6.23
N ILE A 34 -10.91 3.32 -5.72
CA ILE A 34 -9.64 3.96 -5.34
C ILE A 34 -9.14 3.39 -4.01
N GLN A 35 -10.04 3.05 -3.09
CA GLN A 35 -9.67 2.35 -1.85
C GLN A 35 -8.97 1.03 -2.18
N THR A 36 -9.51 0.27 -3.13
CA THR A 36 -8.94 -1.01 -3.53
C THR A 36 -7.52 -0.84 -4.07
N LEU A 37 -7.31 0.16 -4.92
CA LEU A 37 -5.97 0.46 -5.44
C LEU A 37 -5.01 0.87 -4.32
N ALA A 38 -5.48 1.70 -3.40
CA ALA A 38 -4.66 2.11 -2.26
C ALA A 38 -4.27 0.90 -1.40
N LEU A 39 -5.18 -0.04 -1.20
CA LEU A 39 -4.89 -1.25 -0.43
C LEU A 39 -3.83 -2.11 -1.12
N TRP A 40 -3.88 -2.25 -2.43
CA TRP A 40 -2.84 -2.96 -3.18
C TRP A 40 -1.47 -2.29 -2.99
N ALA A 41 -1.45 -0.96 -3.02
CA ALA A 41 -0.21 -0.22 -2.82
C ALA A 41 0.37 -0.46 -1.43
N LEU A 42 -0.47 -0.48 -0.41
CA LEU A 42 -0.03 -0.77 0.97
C LEU A 42 0.37 -2.24 1.12
N TRP A 43 -0.36 -3.16 0.48
CA TRP A 43 -0.02 -4.57 0.45
C TRP A 43 1.41 -4.80 -0.06
N ALA A 44 1.80 -4.06 -1.09
CA ALA A 44 3.13 -4.18 -1.67
C ALA A 44 4.26 -3.80 -0.70
N THR A 45 3.95 -3.06 0.37
CA THR A 45 4.95 -2.67 1.38
C THR A 45 5.15 -3.73 2.46
N LEU A 46 4.26 -4.72 2.51
CA LEU A 46 4.37 -5.78 3.51
C LEU A 46 5.36 -6.84 3.07
N PRO A 47 6.14 -7.42 4.01
CA PRO A 47 7.04 -8.51 3.66
C PRO A 47 6.26 -9.76 3.27
N ALA A 48 6.73 -10.45 2.23
CA ALA A 48 6.12 -11.68 1.74
C ALA A 48 6.62 -12.89 2.53
N GLY A 49 5.76 -13.91 2.66
CA GLY A 49 6.15 -15.21 3.19
C GLY A 49 6.61 -15.21 4.64
N ARG A 50 6.14 -14.27 5.42
CA ARG A 50 6.61 -14.07 6.77
C ARG A 50 5.44 -13.83 7.72
N SER A 51 5.51 -14.44 8.90
CA SER A 51 4.55 -14.20 9.97
C SER A 51 4.83 -12.86 10.62
N LEU A 52 3.79 -12.08 10.85
CA LEU A 52 3.88 -10.76 11.48
C LEU A 52 2.95 -10.70 12.67
N LYS A 53 3.38 -10.01 13.72
CA LYS A 53 2.52 -9.68 14.85
C LYS A 53 1.67 -8.47 14.47
N GLU A 54 0.52 -8.33 15.13
CA GLU A 54 -0.35 -7.16 14.89
C GLU A 54 0.41 -5.84 15.04
N GLN A 55 1.25 -5.73 16.06
CA GLN A 55 2.03 -4.54 16.29
C GLN A 55 2.97 -4.24 15.12
N GLU A 56 3.59 -5.28 14.56
CA GLU A 56 4.47 -5.11 13.39
C GLU A 56 3.70 -4.60 12.17
N VAL A 57 2.49 -5.15 11.94
CA VAL A 57 1.64 -4.69 10.84
C VAL A 57 1.28 -3.23 11.04
N ASN A 58 0.90 -2.85 12.26
CA ASN A 58 0.56 -1.46 12.57
C ASN A 58 1.74 -0.53 12.34
N GLU A 59 2.94 -0.93 12.75
CA GLU A 59 4.15 -0.13 12.55
C GLU A 59 4.49 0.06 11.06
N LEU A 60 4.34 -1.00 10.28
CA LEU A 60 4.58 -0.93 8.85
C LEU A 60 3.58 0.02 8.17
N PHE A 61 2.31 -0.09 8.52
CA PHE A 61 1.30 0.81 7.95
C PHE A 61 1.48 2.25 8.40
N ASN A 62 1.92 2.47 9.63
CA ASN A 62 2.14 3.82 10.15
C ASN A 62 3.23 4.57 9.40
N LYS A 63 4.13 3.87 8.74
CA LYS A 63 5.14 4.49 7.87
C LYS A 63 4.55 4.90 6.53
N GLU A 64 3.40 4.35 6.15
CA GLU A 64 2.87 4.46 4.80
C GLU A 64 1.53 5.20 4.71
N HIS A 65 1.04 5.76 5.83
CA HIS A 65 -0.17 6.59 5.79
C HIS A 65 -0.11 7.69 6.85
N LEU A 66 -0.92 8.74 6.67
CA LEU A 66 -0.83 9.97 7.46
C LEU A 66 -2.01 10.20 8.38
N PHE A 67 -3.00 9.31 8.41
CA PHE A 67 -4.22 9.54 9.19
C PHE A 67 -4.36 8.64 10.42
N ASN A 68 -3.28 8.03 10.84
CA ASN A 68 -3.16 7.32 12.13
C ASN A 68 -4.28 6.30 12.37
N ASP A 69 -4.56 5.47 11.38
CA ASP A 69 -5.61 4.45 11.50
C ASP A 69 -5.19 3.10 10.89
N PRO A 70 -4.15 2.48 11.45
CA PRO A 70 -3.72 1.18 10.93
C PRO A 70 -4.77 0.09 11.11
N ALA A 71 -5.65 0.23 12.10
CA ALA A 71 -6.68 -0.78 12.35
C ALA A 71 -7.68 -0.89 11.19
N THR A 72 -8.14 0.23 10.65
CA THR A 72 -9.03 0.23 9.48
C THR A 72 -8.34 -0.39 8.28
N LEU A 73 -7.08 -0.03 8.03
CA LEU A 73 -6.31 -0.59 6.92
C LEU A 73 -6.16 -2.09 7.06
N ARG A 74 -5.81 -2.56 8.25
CA ARG A 74 -5.63 -3.98 8.53
C ARG A 74 -6.92 -4.77 8.32
N ARG A 75 -8.02 -4.29 8.90
CA ARG A 75 -9.32 -4.97 8.77
C ARG A 75 -9.80 -5.00 7.33
N THR A 76 -9.64 -3.91 6.61
CA THR A 76 -10.06 -3.83 5.21
C THR A 76 -9.24 -4.76 4.34
N MET A 77 -7.94 -4.86 4.58
CA MET A 77 -7.09 -5.82 3.86
C MET A 77 -7.52 -7.26 4.11
N ILE A 78 -7.91 -7.57 5.35
CA ILE A 78 -8.40 -8.92 5.66
C ILE A 78 -9.69 -9.18 4.89
N SER A 79 -10.61 -8.23 4.86
CA SER A 79 -11.88 -8.34 4.11
C SER A 79 -11.65 -8.52 2.62
N CYS A 80 -10.59 -7.90 2.08
CA CYS A 80 -10.25 -7.98 0.66
C CYS A 80 -9.34 -9.17 0.33
N GLU A 81 -9.05 -10.01 1.29
CA GLU A 81 -8.17 -11.18 1.12
C GLU A 81 -6.76 -10.82 0.66
N LEU A 82 -6.25 -9.70 1.16
CA LEU A 82 -4.86 -9.27 0.94
C LEU A 82 -3.98 -9.59 2.14
N LEU A 83 -4.60 -9.80 3.28
CA LEU A 83 -3.92 -10.10 4.53
C LEU A 83 -4.71 -11.20 5.25
N SER A 84 -4.02 -12.20 5.78
CA SER A 84 -4.66 -13.24 6.58
C SER A 84 -4.31 -13.03 8.05
N ARG A 85 -5.19 -13.53 8.90
CA ARG A 85 -5.02 -13.47 10.35
C ARG A 85 -5.51 -14.77 10.97
N ARG A 86 -4.76 -15.31 11.93
CA ARG A 86 -5.22 -16.45 12.70
C ARG A 86 -6.42 -16.05 13.56
N ASN A 87 -7.25 -17.04 13.90
CA ASN A 87 -8.45 -16.80 14.68
C ASN A 87 -8.18 -16.15 16.03
N ASP A 88 -7.01 -16.41 16.63
CA ASP A 88 -6.61 -15.79 17.90
C ASP A 88 -5.96 -14.43 17.73
N GLY A 89 -5.80 -13.94 16.50
CA GLY A 89 -5.24 -12.64 16.23
C GLY A 89 -3.72 -12.53 16.34
N SER A 90 -3.03 -13.67 16.48
CA SER A 90 -1.61 -13.67 16.80
C SER A 90 -0.67 -13.72 15.59
N ASP A 91 -1.18 -14.06 14.42
CA ASP A 91 -0.35 -14.32 13.25
C ASP A 91 -0.99 -13.67 12.03
N TYR A 92 -0.29 -12.69 11.47
CA TYR A 92 -0.71 -12.02 10.24
C TYR A 92 0.26 -12.38 9.13
N ARG A 93 -0.26 -12.63 7.94
CA ARG A 93 0.57 -12.91 6.76
C ARG A 93 -0.02 -12.23 5.54
N ARG A 94 0.87 -11.68 4.72
CA ARG A 94 0.45 -11.15 3.42
C ARG A 94 -0.03 -12.32 2.54
N ILE A 95 -1.18 -12.16 1.92
CA ILE A 95 -1.68 -13.16 0.98
C ILE A 95 -1.04 -12.86 -0.37
N GLU A 96 -0.30 -13.85 -0.90
CA GLU A 96 0.41 -13.67 -2.17
C GLU A 96 -0.53 -13.94 -3.33
N LYS A 97 -0.72 -12.94 -4.16
CA LYS A 97 -1.48 -13.07 -5.40
C LYS A 97 -1.09 -11.97 -6.37
N GLU A 98 -1.44 -12.17 -7.61
CA GLU A 98 -1.05 -11.28 -8.69
C GLU A 98 -1.92 -10.02 -8.68
N PRO A 99 -1.33 -8.84 -8.53
CA PRO A 99 -2.11 -7.60 -8.61
C PRO A 99 -2.67 -7.38 -10.02
N PRO A 100 -3.86 -6.78 -10.14
CA PRO A 100 -4.36 -6.35 -11.45
C PRO A 100 -3.43 -5.32 -12.11
N ALA A 101 -3.58 -5.12 -13.41
CA ALA A 101 -2.70 -4.23 -14.17
C ALA A 101 -2.66 -2.80 -13.61
N ASP A 102 -3.82 -2.24 -13.23
CA ASP A 102 -3.89 -0.90 -12.66
C ASP A 102 -3.17 -0.83 -11.30
N ALA A 103 -3.32 -1.85 -10.47
CA ALA A 103 -2.61 -1.92 -9.20
C ALA A 103 -1.10 -2.03 -9.41
N LYS A 104 -0.65 -2.81 -10.40
CA LYS A 104 0.79 -2.89 -10.72
C LYS A 104 1.34 -1.54 -11.14
N ALA A 105 0.60 -0.80 -11.96
CA ALA A 105 1.02 0.53 -12.40
C ALA A 105 1.15 1.49 -11.21
N LEU A 106 0.19 1.47 -10.30
CA LEU A 106 0.25 2.29 -9.10
C LEU A 106 1.42 1.90 -8.21
N ILE A 107 1.61 0.62 -7.97
CA ILE A 107 2.72 0.10 -7.15
C ILE A 107 4.06 0.57 -7.73
N GLY A 108 4.24 0.44 -9.05
CA GLY A 108 5.47 0.87 -9.71
C GLY A 108 5.74 2.35 -9.56
N ALA A 109 4.71 3.18 -9.73
CA ALA A 109 4.84 4.63 -9.58
C ALA A 109 5.22 5.02 -8.14
N LEU A 110 4.61 4.36 -7.16
CA LEU A 110 4.91 4.64 -5.75
C LEU A 110 6.30 4.13 -5.34
N GLU A 111 6.76 3.04 -5.93
CA GLU A 111 8.12 2.57 -5.68
C GLU A 111 9.16 3.60 -6.10
N LYS A 112 8.92 4.30 -7.20
CA LYS A 112 9.80 5.39 -7.63
C LYS A 112 9.85 6.51 -6.58
N ARG A 113 8.70 6.88 -6.02
CA ARG A 113 8.63 7.89 -4.95
C ARG A 113 9.38 7.42 -3.70
N ARG A 114 9.28 6.13 -3.37
CA ARG A 114 9.99 5.55 -2.22
C ARG A 114 11.50 5.54 -2.42
N ARG A 115 11.97 5.29 -3.62
CA ARG A 115 13.41 5.33 -3.91
C ARG A 115 13.95 6.75 -3.70
N THR A 116 13.24 7.76 -4.18
CA THR A 116 13.61 9.16 -3.95
C THR A 116 13.64 9.48 -2.46
N ARG A 117 12.65 9.00 -1.69
CA ARG A 117 12.60 9.16 -0.25
C ARG A 117 13.84 8.58 0.43
N SER A 118 14.24 7.37 0.02
CA SER A 118 15.44 6.71 0.56
C SER A 118 16.72 7.44 0.20
N GLU A 119 16.83 7.93 -1.03
CA GLU A 119 17.98 8.71 -1.48
C GLU A 119 18.10 10.00 -0.69
N ASP A 120 17.00 10.72 -0.48
CA ASP A 120 16.99 11.94 0.31
C ASP A 120 17.42 11.68 1.75
N ALA A 121 16.97 10.58 2.33
CA ALA A 121 17.36 10.21 3.68
C ALA A 121 18.86 9.92 3.78
N LEU A 122 19.43 9.27 2.76
CA LEU A 122 20.88 9.02 2.71
C LEU A 122 21.66 10.31 2.58
N GLU A 123 21.20 11.25 1.75
CA GLU A 123 21.85 12.54 1.58
C GLU A 123 21.85 13.34 2.88
N HIS A 124 20.76 13.28 3.64
CA HIS A 124 20.68 13.99 4.91
C HIS A 124 21.60 13.39 5.98
N ASN A 125 21.93 12.12 5.85
CA ASN A 125 22.81 11.44 6.80
C ASN A 125 24.30 11.62 6.45
N ASP A 126 24.60 12.20 5.32
CA ASP A 126 25.97 12.41 4.84
C ASP A 126 26.52 13.78 5.23
N ALA A 127 25.98 14.38 6.23
CA ALA A 127 26.45 15.69 6.66
C ALA A 127 27.82 15.61 7.35
#